data_831e6ecf3a47c6a3d7b13b0841649e2d
#
_entry.id   831e6ecf3a47c6a3d7b13b0841649e2d
#
_cell.length_a   1.000
_cell.length_b   1.000
_cell.length_c   1.000
_cell.angle_alpha   90.00
_cell.angle_beta   90.00
_cell.angle_gamma   90.00
#
_symmetry.space_group_name_H-M   'P 1'
#
loop_
_entity.id
_entity.type
_entity.pdbx_description
1 polymer ?
#
loop_
_entity_poly.entity_id
_entity_poly.type
_entity_poly.pdbx_seq_one_letter_code
_entity_poly.pdbx_strand_id
1 'polypeptide(L)'
;MPTRISQRLDSDTLNREVLSSTGLPVHILPLSTIKPHEQIDPLHAIQLDDEIVVNGYFTTPILVDHRDQILLDGHHRYWVLSKRIRARFIPAVLVDYDNESLINVTSWRDGIVVNRSVVREAAFSRRLLKCKTSRHLLSFEIGQIRIPLSDLEANLPCVNGESYRSA
;
A
#
# COMPACT_ATOMS: atom_id res chain seq x y z
N MET A 1 21.33 -12.70 -2.09
CA MET A 1 21.92 -11.66 -1.21
C MET A 1 20.96 -11.38 -0.07
N PRO A 2 21.36 -11.43 1.17
CA PRO A 2 20.50 -11.07 2.26
C PRO A 2 20.17 -9.59 2.17
N THR A 3 18.91 -9.27 2.24
CA THR A 3 18.40 -7.91 2.24
C THR A 3 18.97 -7.19 3.47
N ARG A 4 19.91 -6.30 3.26
CA ARG A 4 20.42 -5.45 4.34
C ARG A 4 19.32 -4.48 4.72
N ILE A 5 18.83 -4.63 5.94
CA ILE A 5 18.08 -3.58 6.61
C ILE A 5 19.10 -2.49 6.92
N SER A 6 19.09 -1.42 6.14
CA SER A 6 19.94 -0.28 6.42
C SER A 6 19.15 0.71 7.29
N GLN A 7 19.60 0.81 8.51
CA GLN A 7 19.33 1.83 9.51
C GLN A 7 17.84 2.06 9.90
N ARG A 8 17.59 1.88 11.18
CA ARG A 8 16.45 2.47 11.87
C ARG A 8 16.49 3.99 11.68
N LEU A 9 15.66 4.48 10.78
CA LEU A 9 15.17 5.84 10.87
C LEU A 9 13.93 5.76 11.74
N ASP A 10 13.99 6.26 12.94
CA ASP A 10 12.95 6.22 13.96
C ASP A 10 12.21 4.89 14.13
N SER A 11 11.74 4.59 15.31
CA SER A 11 11.12 3.32 15.69
C SER A 11 9.96 2.83 14.81
N ASP A 12 9.50 3.63 13.86
CA ASP A 12 8.33 3.36 13.02
C ASP A 12 8.65 3.23 11.51
N THR A 13 9.91 3.39 11.11
CA THR A 13 10.29 3.32 9.69
C THR A 13 11.21 2.14 9.42
N LEU A 14 10.65 1.08 8.89
CA LEU A 14 11.41 -0.06 8.38
C LEU A 14 11.70 0.18 6.89
N ASN A 15 12.94 0.47 6.56
CA ASN A 15 13.38 0.53 5.16
C ASN A 15 13.70 -0.89 4.67
N ARG A 16 12.66 -1.71 4.53
CA ARG A 16 12.75 -3.05 3.93
C ARG A 16 12.20 -2.99 2.52
N GLU A 17 13.00 -3.39 1.57
CA GLU A 17 12.63 -3.50 0.17
C GLU A 17 12.64 -4.97 -0.26
N VAL A 18 11.64 -5.36 -1.03
CA VAL A 18 11.56 -6.65 -1.72
C VAL A 18 11.26 -6.39 -3.19
N LEU A 19 11.53 -7.35 -4.07
CA LEU A 19 11.17 -7.24 -5.48
C LEU A 19 9.84 -7.95 -5.74
N SER A 20 8.99 -7.32 -6.55
CA SER A 20 7.79 -7.95 -7.09
C SER A 20 8.16 -8.98 -8.18
N SER A 21 7.19 -9.75 -8.63
CA SER A 21 7.35 -10.71 -9.74
C SER A 21 7.74 -10.05 -11.07
N THR A 22 7.52 -8.75 -11.22
CA THR A 22 7.93 -7.96 -12.39
C THR A 22 9.27 -7.23 -12.17
N GLY A 23 9.92 -7.44 -11.02
CA GLY A 23 11.20 -6.82 -10.68
C GLY A 23 11.10 -5.40 -10.13
N LEU A 24 9.89 -4.89 -9.87
CA LEU A 24 9.72 -3.57 -9.25
C LEU A 24 10.09 -3.60 -7.76
N PRO A 25 10.77 -2.57 -7.26
CA PRO A 25 10.99 -2.39 -5.82
C PRO A 25 9.66 -2.22 -5.07
N VAL A 26 9.48 -3.01 -4.03
CA VAL A 26 8.34 -2.91 -3.11
C VAL A 26 8.86 -2.56 -1.74
N HIS A 27 8.40 -1.44 -1.20
CA HIS A 27 8.81 -0.90 0.09
C HIS A 27 7.79 -1.29 1.16
N ILE A 28 8.28 -1.58 2.35
CA ILE A 28 7.42 -1.84 3.52
C ILE A 28 7.24 -0.53 4.26
N LEU A 29 6.07 0.08 4.14
CA LEU A 29 5.76 1.40 4.69
C LEU A 29 4.90 1.30 5.96
N PRO A 30 5.06 2.23 6.91
CA PRO A 30 4.11 2.36 8.00
C PRO A 30 2.73 2.75 7.48
N LEU A 31 1.69 2.01 7.87
CA LEU A 31 0.31 2.33 7.51
C LEU A 31 -0.10 3.75 7.92
N SER A 32 0.44 4.23 9.04
CA SER A 32 0.14 5.56 9.57
C SER A 32 0.57 6.73 8.68
N THR A 33 1.51 6.49 7.75
CA THR A 33 1.99 7.54 6.83
C THR A 33 1.14 7.66 5.56
N ILE A 34 0.34 6.66 5.26
CA ILE A 34 -0.43 6.58 4.01
C ILE A 34 -1.69 7.42 4.10
N LYS A 35 -1.96 8.19 3.05
CA LYS A 35 -3.11 9.07 2.93
C LYS A 35 -4.07 8.54 1.87
N PRO A 36 -5.17 7.85 2.26
CA PRO A 36 -6.20 7.46 1.31
C PRO A 36 -6.96 8.69 0.79
N HIS A 37 -7.46 8.61 -0.44
CA HIS A 37 -8.25 9.68 -1.07
C HIS A 37 -9.66 9.24 -1.48
N GLU A 38 -9.95 7.95 -1.38
CA GLU A 38 -11.21 7.36 -1.84
C GLU A 38 -11.79 6.41 -0.78
N GLN A 39 -13.14 6.38 -0.70
CA GLN A 39 -13.88 5.46 0.16
C GLN A 39 -13.79 4.04 -0.38
N ILE A 40 -14.01 3.07 0.50
CA ILE A 40 -14.04 1.65 0.13
C ILE A 40 -15.50 1.17 0.02
N ASP A 41 -15.68 0.09 -0.73
CA ASP A 41 -16.90 -0.72 -0.71
C ASP A 41 -16.77 -1.77 0.40
N PRO A 42 -17.61 -1.73 1.46
CA PRO A 42 -17.47 -2.65 2.59
C PRO A 42 -17.64 -4.12 2.22
N LEU A 43 -18.51 -4.43 1.27
CA LEU A 43 -18.74 -5.84 0.84
C LEU A 43 -17.50 -6.37 0.11
N HIS A 44 -16.94 -5.59 -0.79
CA HIS A 44 -15.71 -5.97 -1.49
C HIS A 44 -14.53 -6.09 -0.52
N ALA A 45 -14.44 -5.18 0.46
CA ALA A 45 -13.39 -5.23 1.48
C ALA A 45 -13.47 -6.50 2.34
N ILE A 46 -14.67 -6.95 2.69
CA ILE A 46 -14.88 -8.20 3.46
C ILE A 46 -14.44 -9.43 2.65
N GLN A 47 -14.81 -9.50 1.37
CA GLN A 47 -14.37 -10.60 0.50
C GLN A 47 -12.84 -10.66 0.40
N LEU A 48 -12.20 -9.52 0.23
CA LEU A 48 -10.75 -9.41 0.17
C LEU A 48 -10.07 -9.74 1.51
N ASP A 49 -10.69 -9.39 2.63
CA ASP A 49 -10.22 -9.78 3.98
C ASP A 49 -10.17 -11.31 4.11
N ASP A 50 -11.25 -11.98 3.73
CA ASP A 50 -11.31 -13.44 3.78
C ASP A 50 -10.21 -14.09 2.92
N GLU A 51 -9.97 -13.58 1.71
CA GLU A 51 -8.92 -14.07 0.83
C GLU A 51 -7.52 -13.88 1.44
N ILE A 52 -7.23 -12.70 1.97
CA ILE A 52 -5.94 -12.37 2.57
C ILE A 52 -5.70 -13.22 3.83
N VAL A 53 -6.69 -13.33 4.70
CA VAL A 53 -6.57 -14.08 5.95
C VAL A 53 -6.41 -15.57 5.70
N VAL A 54 -7.21 -16.15 4.80
CA VAL A 54 -7.12 -17.58 4.46
C VAL A 54 -5.78 -17.93 3.84
N ASN A 55 -5.26 -17.07 2.96
CA ASN A 55 -3.95 -17.30 2.35
C ASN A 55 -2.78 -17.09 3.32
N GLY A 56 -2.96 -16.27 4.36
CA GLY A 56 -1.91 -15.93 5.32
C GLY A 56 -0.79 -15.05 4.78
N TYR A 57 -0.93 -14.54 3.56
CA TYR A 57 0.07 -13.74 2.85
C TYR A 57 -0.56 -12.51 2.21
N PHE A 58 0.20 -11.41 2.19
CA PHE A 58 -0.10 -10.26 1.38
C PHE A 58 0.58 -10.40 0.02
N THR A 59 -0.18 -10.36 -1.06
CA THR A 59 0.30 -10.77 -2.40
C THR A 59 0.35 -9.67 -3.42
N THR A 60 -0.42 -8.58 -3.22
CA THR A 60 -0.48 -7.48 -4.18
C THR A 60 -0.14 -6.17 -3.49
N PRO A 61 1.01 -5.55 -3.81
CA PRO A 61 1.38 -4.27 -3.22
C PRO A 61 0.34 -3.19 -3.54
N ILE A 62 0.20 -2.21 -2.65
CA ILE A 62 -0.50 -0.96 -2.97
C ILE A 62 0.39 -0.04 -3.80
N LEU A 63 -0.21 0.95 -4.44
CA LEU A 63 0.50 2.00 -5.17
C LEU A 63 0.41 3.31 -4.40
N VAL A 64 1.56 3.95 -4.18
CA VAL A 64 1.66 5.15 -3.35
C VAL A 64 2.52 6.20 -4.05
N ASP A 65 2.08 7.46 -4.01
CA ASP A 65 2.93 8.57 -4.41
C ASP A 65 4.12 8.72 -3.46
N HIS A 66 5.32 8.74 -4.00
CA HIS A 66 6.55 8.74 -3.19
C HIS A 66 6.77 10.03 -2.40
N ARG A 67 6.21 11.18 -2.82
CA ARG A 67 6.40 12.48 -2.18
C ARG A 67 5.43 12.70 -1.03
N ASP A 68 4.15 12.56 -1.34
CA ASP A 68 3.06 12.94 -0.42
C ASP A 68 2.46 11.76 0.32
N GLN A 69 2.90 10.53 0.02
CA GLN A 69 2.39 9.28 0.58
C GLN A 69 0.88 9.09 0.33
N ILE A 70 0.40 9.58 -0.81
CA ILE A 70 -1.00 9.42 -1.21
C ILE A 70 -1.20 8.00 -1.75
N LEU A 71 -2.21 7.33 -1.24
CA LEU A 71 -2.62 6.02 -1.73
C LEU A 71 -3.30 6.19 -3.10
N LEU A 72 -2.71 5.66 -4.16
CA LEU A 72 -3.20 5.80 -5.54
C LEU A 72 -4.00 4.58 -5.99
N ASP A 73 -3.59 3.38 -5.56
CA ASP A 73 -4.33 2.13 -5.80
C ASP A 73 -4.21 1.19 -4.60
N GLY A 74 -5.29 0.42 -4.36
CA GLY A 74 -5.34 -0.56 -3.27
C GLY A 74 -6.04 -0.08 -2.00
N HIS A 75 -7.02 0.83 -2.10
CA HIS A 75 -7.79 1.35 -0.95
C HIS A 75 -8.46 0.24 -0.13
N HIS A 76 -9.01 -0.79 -0.76
CA HIS A 76 -9.60 -1.93 -0.06
C HIS A 76 -8.55 -2.74 0.70
N ARG A 77 -7.38 -3.02 0.08
CA ARG A 77 -6.27 -3.72 0.74
C ARG A 77 -5.71 -2.93 1.91
N TYR A 78 -5.55 -1.62 1.74
CA TYR A 78 -5.15 -0.71 2.83
C TYR A 78 -6.14 -0.77 3.99
N TRP A 79 -7.45 -0.70 3.70
CA TRP A 79 -8.48 -0.76 4.72
C TRP A 79 -8.47 -2.10 5.47
N VAL A 80 -8.34 -3.21 4.76
CA VAL A 80 -8.25 -4.55 5.37
C VAL A 80 -7.06 -4.65 6.32
N LEU A 81 -5.87 -4.26 5.86
CA LEU A 81 -4.68 -4.31 6.72
C LEU A 81 -4.82 -3.38 7.93
N SER A 82 -5.36 -2.18 7.76
CA SER A 82 -5.43 -1.20 8.84
C SER A 82 -6.54 -1.48 9.84
N LYS A 83 -7.71 -1.92 9.40
CA LYS A 83 -8.92 -2.01 10.24
C LYS A 83 -9.25 -3.42 10.68
N ARG A 84 -8.99 -4.42 9.84
CA ARG A 84 -9.32 -5.81 10.11
C ARG A 84 -8.15 -6.56 10.73
N ILE A 85 -7.00 -6.51 10.08
CA ILE A 85 -5.78 -7.21 10.51
C ILE A 85 -5.04 -6.38 11.56
N ARG A 86 -5.17 -5.06 11.54
CA ARG A 86 -4.46 -4.11 12.39
C ARG A 86 -2.94 -4.22 12.23
N ALA A 87 -2.51 -4.42 11.00
CA ALA A 87 -1.11 -4.40 10.64
C ALA A 87 -0.50 -3.01 10.88
N ARG A 88 0.79 -2.95 11.15
CA ARG A 88 1.53 -1.68 11.26
C ARG A 88 2.13 -1.26 9.96
N PHE A 89 2.40 -2.19 9.07
CA PHE A 89 3.11 -1.98 7.83
C PHE A 89 2.32 -2.49 6.63
N ILE A 90 2.60 -1.93 5.47
CA ILE A 90 1.98 -2.33 4.21
C ILE A 90 3.01 -2.31 3.08
N PRO A 91 3.07 -3.35 2.24
CA PRO A 91 3.91 -3.37 1.05
C PRO A 91 3.37 -2.43 -0.03
N ALA A 92 4.22 -1.55 -0.54
CA ALA A 92 3.87 -0.52 -1.50
C ALA A 92 4.90 -0.38 -2.61
N VAL A 93 4.44 -0.18 -3.82
CA VAL A 93 5.24 0.37 -4.92
C VAL A 93 5.13 1.89 -4.87
N LEU A 94 6.28 2.55 -4.91
CA LEU A 94 6.35 4.02 -4.94
C LEU A 94 6.45 4.52 -6.38
N VAL A 95 5.67 5.52 -6.71
CA VAL A 95 5.67 6.16 -8.02
C VAL A 95 5.76 7.67 -7.90
N ASP A 96 6.41 8.31 -8.85
CA ASP A 96 6.31 9.77 -9.02
C ASP A 96 4.95 10.11 -9.66
N TYR A 97 4.01 10.58 -8.83
CA TYR A 97 2.65 10.86 -9.28
C TYR A 97 2.58 12.01 -10.31
N ASP A 98 3.61 12.84 -10.40
CA ASP A 98 3.70 13.91 -11.40
C ASP A 98 4.28 13.44 -12.74
N ASN A 99 4.83 12.24 -12.81
CA ASN A 99 5.36 11.67 -14.04
C ASN A 99 4.27 11.05 -14.90
N GLU A 100 3.77 11.82 -15.86
CA GLU A 100 2.68 11.42 -16.78
C GLU A 100 3.05 10.23 -17.69
N SER A 101 4.33 9.94 -17.86
CA SER A 101 4.76 8.77 -18.61
C SER A 101 4.59 7.47 -17.83
N LEU A 102 4.49 7.55 -16.51
CA LEU A 102 4.32 6.40 -15.62
C LEU A 102 2.87 6.21 -15.19
N ILE A 103 2.19 7.30 -14.83
CA ILE A 103 0.85 7.24 -14.24
C ILE A 103 -0.01 8.42 -14.68
N ASN A 104 -1.26 8.12 -15.05
CA ASN A 104 -2.29 9.11 -15.31
C ASN A 104 -3.52 8.80 -14.48
N VAL A 105 -4.39 9.80 -14.30
CA VAL A 105 -5.65 9.64 -13.57
C VAL A 105 -6.82 10.14 -14.39
N THR A 106 -7.91 9.39 -14.36
CA THR A 106 -9.20 9.71 -14.96
C THR A 106 -10.33 9.30 -14.02
N SER A 107 -11.57 9.44 -14.45
CA SER A 107 -12.73 9.01 -13.70
C SER A 107 -13.28 7.67 -14.20
N TRP A 108 -13.78 6.85 -13.27
CA TRP A 108 -14.66 5.72 -13.59
C TRP A 108 -16.10 6.16 -13.88
N ARG A 109 -16.47 7.39 -13.48
CA ARG A 109 -17.83 7.90 -13.53
C ARG A 109 -17.99 8.91 -14.66
N ASP A 110 -19.01 8.72 -15.49
CA ASP A 110 -19.35 9.65 -16.54
C ASP A 110 -19.71 11.04 -15.97
N GLY A 111 -19.27 12.08 -16.63
CA GLY A 111 -19.55 13.45 -16.24
C GLY A 111 -18.77 13.97 -15.01
N ILE A 112 -17.92 13.15 -14.40
CA ILE A 112 -17.06 13.55 -13.30
C ILE A 112 -15.62 13.69 -13.79
N VAL A 113 -15.04 14.87 -13.60
CA VAL A 113 -13.64 15.14 -13.91
C VAL A 113 -12.78 14.83 -12.68
N VAL A 114 -11.82 13.94 -12.83
CA VAL A 114 -10.82 13.64 -11.82
C VAL A 114 -9.43 13.91 -12.40
N ASN A 115 -8.67 14.70 -11.68
CA ASN A 115 -7.27 14.99 -11.97
C ASN A 115 -6.42 14.86 -10.70
N ARG A 116 -5.11 15.05 -10.82
CA ARG A 116 -4.19 14.95 -9.68
C ARG A 116 -4.53 15.91 -8.54
N SER A 117 -4.99 17.13 -8.87
CA SER A 117 -5.37 18.13 -7.84
C SER A 117 -6.56 17.65 -7.02
N VAL A 118 -7.58 17.07 -7.65
CA VAL A 118 -8.76 16.50 -6.98
C VAL A 118 -8.35 15.36 -6.04
N VAL A 119 -7.48 14.49 -6.50
CA VAL A 119 -6.96 13.37 -5.67
C VAL A 119 -6.17 13.89 -4.48
N ARG A 120 -5.25 14.83 -4.70
CA ARG A 120 -4.46 15.45 -3.62
C ARG A 120 -5.34 16.19 -2.61
N GLU A 121 -6.29 16.97 -3.07
CA GLU A 121 -7.21 17.66 -2.19
C GLU A 121 -8.01 16.70 -1.31
N ALA A 122 -8.53 15.61 -1.88
CA ALA A 122 -9.27 14.59 -1.13
C ALA A 122 -8.38 13.93 -0.08
N ALA A 123 -7.14 13.58 -0.42
CA ALA A 123 -6.19 12.96 0.49
C ALA A 123 -5.78 13.88 1.65
N PHE A 124 -5.46 15.13 1.36
CA PHE A 124 -5.01 16.09 2.38
C PHE A 124 -6.13 16.61 3.26
N SER A 125 -7.31 16.88 2.68
CA SER A 125 -8.48 17.35 3.43
C SER A 125 -9.18 16.24 4.21
N ARG A 126 -8.86 14.98 3.92
CA ARG A 126 -9.55 13.76 4.43
C ARG A 126 -11.04 13.72 4.05
N ARG A 127 -11.45 14.46 3.04
CA ARG A 127 -12.78 14.39 2.42
C ARG A 127 -12.72 13.42 1.26
N LEU A 128 -12.86 12.14 1.57
CA LEU A 128 -12.66 11.07 0.62
C LEU A 128 -13.67 11.13 -0.53
N LEU A 129 -13.20 10.90 -1.74
CA LEU A 129 -14.04 10.67 -2.90
C LEU A 129 -14.88 9.39 -2.70
N LYS A 130 -16.02 9.32 -3.37
CA LYS A 130 -16.83 8.08 -3.36
C LYS A 130 -16.03 6.94 -3.98
N CYS A 131 -16.29 5.72 -3.52
CA CYS A 131 -15.69 4.51 -4.08
C CYS A 131 -15.85 4.47 -5.61
N LYS A 132 -14.81 4.02 -6.31
CA LYS A 132 -14.73 3.97 -7.77
C LYS A 132 -15.00 5.32 -8.45
N THR A 133 -14.41 6.37 -7.94
CA THR A 133 -14.41 7.69 -8.60
C THR A 133 -13.14 7.89 -9.41
N SER A 134 -11.97 7.69 -8.81
CA SER A 134 -10.68 7.82 -9.51
C SER A 134 -10.24 6.53 -10.17
N ARG A 135 -9.65 6.64 -11.36
CA ARG A 135 -9.04 5.55 -12.10
C ARG A 135 -7.61 5.93 -12.46
N HIS A 136 -6.65 5.24 -11.88
CA HIS A 136 -5.24 5.40 -12.22
C HIS A 136 -4.85 4.44 -13.34
N LEU A 137 -4.20 4.99 -14.35
CA LEU A 137 -3.71 4.26 -15.52
C LEU A 137 -2.18 4.21 -15.45
N LEU A 138 -1.65 3.00 -15.42
CA LEU A 138 -0.20 2.75 -15.28
C LEU A 138 0.39 2.31 -16.60
N SER A 139 1.61 2.75 -16.88
CA SER A 139 2.40 2.27 -18.02
C SER A 139 3.25 1.03 -17.72
N PHE A 140 3.13 0.50 -16.49
CA PHE A 140 3.88 -0.65 -16.00
C PHE A 140 3.00 -1.60 -15.20
N GLU A 141 3.47 -2.82 -15.00
CA GLU A 141 2.80 -3.82 -14.15
C GLU A 141 3.45 -3.86 -12.77
N ILE A 142 2.63 -3.78 -11.73
CA ILE A 142 3.10 -3.82 -10.34
C ILE A 142 3.68 -5.20 -10.01
N GLY A 143 3.08 -6.26 -10.54
CA GLY A 143 3.45 -7.63 -10.20
C GLY A 143 2.95 -8.07 -8.83
N GLN A 144 3.40 -9.24 -8.39
CA GLN A 144 3.00 -9.83 -7.12
C GLN A 144 4.20 -10.02 -6.20
N ILE A 145 3.89 -10.15 -4.92
CA ILE A 145 4.81 -10.46 -3.83
C ILE A 145 4.24 -11.62 -3.02
N ARG A 146 5.00 -12.08 -2.05
CA ARG A 146 4.51 -13.03 -1.05
C ARG A 146 5.13 -12.67 0.31
N ILE A 147 4.39 -11.91 1.11
CA ILE A 147 4.83 -11.48 2.43
C ILE A 147 3.87 -12.06 3.48
N PRO A 148 4.36 -12.82 4.46
CA PRO A 148 3.52 -13.31 5.55
C PRO A 148 2.85 -12.15 6.29
N LEU A 149 1.59 -12.31 6.66
CA LEU A 149 0.87 -11.28 7.42
C LEU A 149 1.53 -10.98 8.76
N SER A 150 2.13 -11.99 9.39
CA SER A 150 2.91 -11.83 10.63
C SER A 150 4.06 -10.82 10.50
N ASP A 151 4.64 -10.68 9.32
CA ASP A 151 5.72 -9.72 9.06
C ASP A 151 5.22 -8.26 8.93
N LEU A 152 3.92 -8.07 8.80
CA LEU A 152 3.27 -6.76 8.70
C LEU A 152 2.63 -6.29 10.01
N GLU A 153 2.61 -7.16 11.02
CA GLU A 153 2.08 -6.87 12.34
C GLU A 153 3.11 -6.12 13.23
N ALA A 154 2.68 -5.74 14.43
CA ALA A 154 3.40 -4.83 15.31
C ALA A 154 4.81 -5.30 15.73
N ASN A 155 5.09 -6.57 15.65
CA ASN A 155 6.31 -7.19 16.16
C ASN A 155 7.19 -7.71 15.03
N LEU A 156 7.58 -6.86 14.09
CA LEU A 156 8.65 -7.23 13.19
C LEU A 156 9.92 -7.53 14.00
N PRO A 157 10.53 -8.70 13.83
CA PRO A 157 11.69 -9.08 14.61
C PRO A 157 12.79 -8.05 14.45
N CYS A 158 13.35 -7.63 15.56
CA CYS A 158 14.61 -6.90 15.55
C CYS A 158 15.63 -7.72 14.78
N VAL A 159 16.25 -7.12 13.79
CA VAL A 159 17.25 -7.75 12.93
C VAL A 159 18.59 -7.84 13.68
N ASN A 160 18.61 -8.58 14.73
CA ASN A 160 19.84 -9.01 15.40
C ASN A 160 19.76 -10.53 15.53
N GLY A 161 19.88 -11.25 14.41
CA GLY A 161 20.36 -12.62 14.32
C GLY A 161 19.93 -13.66 15.37
N GLU A 162 18.98 -13.37 16.23
CA GLU A 162 18.50 -14.29 17.24
C GLU A 162 17.13 -14.84 16.85
N SER A 163 17.17 -16.13 16.62
CA SER A 163 16.02 -16.97 16.36
C SER A 163 14.90 -16.73 17.38
N TYR A 164 13.69 -16.48 16.86
CA TYR A 164 12.47 -16.64 17.60
C TYR A 164 12.44 -18.04 18.23
N ARG A 165 12.62 -18.11 19.53
CA ARG A 165 12.12 -19.22 20.32
C ARG A 165 10.77 -18.78 20.85
N SER A 166 9.73 -19.36 20.27
CA SER A 166 8.40 -19.37 20.85
C SER A 166 8.47 -19.93 22.26
N ALA A 167 8.06 -19.16 23.19
CA ALA A 167 7.63 -19.67 24.47
C ALA A 167 6.15 -20.00 24.39
#